data_9fe60ac25fb2ca8bc573ea919610cfe7
#
_entry.id   9fe60ac25fb2ca8bc573ea919610cfe7
#
_cell.length_a   1.000
_cell.length_b   1.000
_cell.length_c   1.000
_cell.angle_alpha   90.00
_cell.angle_beta   90.00
_cell.angle_gamma   90.00
#
_symmetry.space_group_name_H-M   'P 1'
#
loop_
_entity.id
_entity.type
_entity.pdbx_description
1 polymer ?
#
loop_
_entity_poly.entity_id
_entity_poly.type
_entity_poly.pdbx_seq_one_letter_code
_entity_poly.pdbx_strand_id
1 'polypeptide(L)'
;MCIRDREKIPWEIPSELLLSIQGIISINMIHIASWNCTKSLFNESSKLLKNGQFLMLYGPFKIGSKHISQSNELFDISLKMQNESWGVRDLGEVSEEANKYDFIEEELIRMPANNFSVIYRKGSL
;
A
#
# COMPACT_ATOMS: atom_id res chain seq x y z
N MET A 1 7.43 -12.19 -1.37
CA MET A 1 8.39 -11.07 -1.18
C MET A 1 8.43 -10.69 0.28
N CYS A 2 9.62 -10.61 0.85
CA CYS A 2 9.78 -10.26 2.25
C CYS A 2 9.65 -8.75 2.45
N ILE A 3 8.95 -8.33 3.51
CA ILE A 3 8.76 -6.91 3.83
C ILE A 3 10.09 -6.18 3.97
N ARG A 4 11.08 -6.82 4.60
CA ARG A 4 12.39 -6.20 4.84
C ARG A 4 13.13 -5.83 3.56
N ASP A 5 12.85 -6.56 2.48
CA ASP A 5 13.55 -6.36 1.21
C ASP A 5 12.90 -5.27 0.36
N ARG A 6 11.74 -4.77 0.75
CA ARG A 6 10.99 -3.80 -0.05
C ARG A 6 11.60 -2.42 -0.07
N GLU A 7 12.45 -2.11 0.90
CA GLU A 7 13.24 -0.87 0.87
C GLU A 7 14.44 -0.98 -0.07
N LYS A 8 14.82 -2.20 -0.43
CA LYS A 8 15.92 -2.47 -1.34
C LYS A 8 15.38 -2.60 -2.75
N ILE A 9 15.49 -1.55 -3.50
CA ILE A 9 14.99 -1.49 -4.88
C ILE A 9 16.16 -1.31 -5.83
N PRO A 10 16.01 -1.72 -7.10
CA PRO A 10 14.80 -2.25 -7.74
C PRO A 10 14.50 -3.70 -7.40
N TRP A 11 13.24 -4.09 -7.51
CA TRP A 11 12.85 -5.49 -7.39
C TRP A 11 13.35 -6.26 -8.60
N GLU A 12 13.89 -7.47 -8.34
CA GLU A 12 14.35 -8.35 -9.40
C GLU A 12 13.25 -9.35 -9.71
N ILE A 13 12.67 -9.25 -10.90
CA ILE A 13 11.61 -10.14 -11.34
C ILE A 13 12.00 -10.71 -12.70
N PRO A 14 11.95 -12.04 -12.88
CA PRO A 14 12.25 -12.65 -14.17
C PRO A 14 11.37 -12.06 -15.28
N SER A 15 11.94 -11.83 -16.45
CA SER A 15 11.23 -11.20 -17.55
C SER A 15 9.98 -11.95 -18.00
N GLU A 16 9.96 -13.28 -17.89
CA GLU A 16 8.79 -14.08 -18.21
C GLU A 16 7.62 -13.76 -17.28
N LEU A 17 7.90 -13.48 -16.01
CA LEU A 17 6.87 -13.13 -15.05
C LEU A 17 6.38 -11.70 -15.24
N LEU A 18 7.25 -10.79 -15.70
CA LEU A 18 6.85 -9.41 -15.99
C LEU A 18 5.76 -9.35 -17.04
N LEU A 19 5.83 -10.21 -18.04
CA LEU A 19 4.83 -10.25 -19.11
C LEU A 19 3.47 -10.76 -18.63
N SER A 20 3.42 -11.51 -17.53
CA SER A 20 2.20 -12.08 -17.00
C SER A 20 1.60 -11.30 -15.83
N ILE A 21 2.28 -10.27 -15.33
CA ILE A 21 1.77 -9.48 -14.21
C ILE A 21 0.57 -8.65 -14.66
N GLN A 22 -0.58 -8.83 -13.98
CA GLN A 22 -1.79 -8.06 -14.22
C GLN A 22 -2.14 -7.17 -13.05
N GLY A 23 -1.60 -7.45 -11.87
CA GLY A 23 -1.84 -6.68 -10.67
C GLY A 23 -0.90 -7.07 -9.55
N ILE A 24 -0.87 -6.24 -8.53
CA ILE A 24 -0.05 -6.44 -7.34
C ILE A 24 -0.96 -6.30 -6.12
N ILE A 25 -0.76 -7.17 -5.12
CA ILE A 25 -1.51 -7.14 -3.86
C ILE A 25 -0.52 -7.02 -2.72
N SER A 26 -0.74 -6.07 -1.83
CA SER A 26 0.06 -5.88 -0.62
C SER A 26 -0.84 -5.84 0.60
N ILE A 27 -0.54 -6.68 1.59
CA ILE A 27 -1.35 -6.84 2.79
C ILE A 27 -0.56 -6.33 4.00
N ASN A 28 -1.08 -5.28 4.66
CA ASN A 28 -0.53 -4.68 5.89
C ASN A 28 0.91 -4.16 5.82
N MET A 29 1.60 -4.30 4.70
CA MET A 29 3.02 -3.98 4.61
C MET A 29 3.31 -2.52 4.92
N ILE A 30 2.51 -1.59 4.38
CA ILE A 30 2.77 -0.15 4.55
C ILE A 30 2.58 0.34 5.98
N HIS A 31 1.84 -0.41 6.79
CA HIS A 31 1.62 -0.07 8.21
C HIS A 31 2.78 -0.57 9.09
N ILE A 32 3.43 -1.66 8.67
CA ILE A 32 4.50 -2.33 9.40
C ILE A 32 5.84 -2.08 8.71
N ALA A 33 6.05 -0.85 8.31
CA ALA A 33 7.25 -0.42 7.61
C ALA A 33 7.33 1.10 7.64
N SER A 34 8.49 1.65 7.31
CA SER A 34 8.66 3.09 7.19
C SER A 34 7.87 3.64 6.01
N TRP A 35 7.62 4.95 6.01
CA TRP A 35 6.94 5.61 4.89
C TRP A 35 7.71 5.44 3.57
N ASN A 36 9.02 5.30 3.63
CA ASN A 36 9.83 5.04 2.44
C ASN A 36 9.43 3.74 1.74
N CYS A 37 8.96 2.75 2.48
CA CYS A 37 8.44 1.52 1.88
C CYS A 37 7.17 1.78 1.07
N THR A 38 6.31 2.68 1.52
CA THR A 38 5.13 3.09 0.76
C THR A 38 5.53 3.73 -0.56
N LYS A 39 6.50 4.64 -0.52
CA LYS A 39 7.03 5.29 -1.72
C LYS A 39 7.65 4.26 -2.66
N SER A 40 8.44 3.34 -2.13
CA SER A 40 9.07 2.29 -2.93
C SER A 40 8.05 1.36 -3.56
N LEU A 41 7.00 1.01 -2.81
CA LEU A 41 5.93 0.16 -3.33
C LEU A 41 5.27 0.79 -4.55
N PHE A 42 4.88 2.06 -4.46
CA PHE A 42 4.26 2.74 -5.59
C PHE A 42 5.23 2.93 -6.75
N ASN A 43 6.47 3.32 -6.45
CA ASN A 43 7.47 3.54 -7.49
C ASN A 43 7.76 2.25 -8.27
N GLU A 44 8.03 1.16 -7.58
CA GLU A 44 8.36 -0.11 -8.23
C GLU A 44 7.13 -0.74 -8.91
N SER A 45 5.96 -0.62 -8.27
CA SER A 45 4.72 -1.10 -8.89
C SER A 45 4.42 -0.33 -10.17
N SER A 46 4.69 0.98 -10.20
CA SER A 46 4.44 1.78 -11.40
C SER A 46 5.33 1.37 -12.57
N LYS A 47 6.53 0.86 -12.27
CA LYS A 47 7.43 0.37 -13.31
C LYS A 47 7.01 -1.00 -13.84
N LEU A 48 6.42 -1.84 -12.97
CA LEU A 48 6.02 -3.20 -13.33
C LEU A 48 4.65 -3.26 -14.00
N LEU A 49 3.74 -2.38 -13.61
CA LEU A 49 2.37 -2.40 -14.09
C LEU A 49 2.21 -1.51 -15.32
N LYS A 50 1.42 -1.99 -16.26
CA LYS A 50 1.01 -1.24 -17.43
C LYS A 50 -0.25 -0.44 -17.14
N ASN A 51 -0.54 0.55 -17.96
CA ASN A 51 -1.79 1.30 -17.84
C ASN A 51 -2.99 0.36 -17.84
N GLY A 52 -3.91 0.60 -16.94
CA GLY A 52 -5.10 -0.23 -16.78
C GLY A 52 -4.95 -1.39 -15.81
N GLN A 53 -3.74 -1.69 -15.37
CA GLN A 53 -3.52 -2.73 -14.37
C GLN A 53 -3.65 -2.14 -12.96
N PHE A 54 -3.75 -2.98 -11.94
CA PHE A 54 -4.11 -2.54 -10.61
C PHE A 54 -3.06 -2.88 -9.54
N LEU A 55 -3.07 -2.06 -8.49
CA LEU A 55 -2.38 -2.33 -7.22
C LEU A 55 -3.45 -2.31 -6.13
N MET A 56 -3.54 -3.38 -5.34
CA MET A 56 -4.47 -3.44 -4.21
C MET A 56 -3.70 -3.44 -2.90
N LEU A 57 -4.10 -2.57 -1.99
CA LEU A 57 -3.59 -2.53 -0.63
C LEU A 57 -4.70 -2.98 0.32
N TYR A 58 -4.33 -3.75 1.33
CA TYR A 58 -5.24 -4.24 2.35
C TYR A 58 -4.71 -3.87 3.73
N GLY A 59 -5.55 -3.34 4.59
CA GLY A 59 -5.15 -3.04 5.95
C GLY A 59 -6.14 -2.15 6.71
N PRO A 60 -5.81 -1.80 7.95
CA PRO A 60 -6.67 -1.03 8.83
C PRO A 60 -6.47 0.48 8.70
N PHE A 61 -6.66 1.04 7.52
CA PHE A 61 -6.42 2.45 7.23
C PHE A 61 -7.21 3.38 8.15
N LYS A 62 -6.62 4.53 8.48
CA LYS A 62 -7.37 5.67 9.02
C LYS A 62 -8.12 6.34 7.89
N ILE A 63 -9.28 6.90 8.22
CA ILE A 63 -10.09 7.67 7.29
C ILE A 63 -10.22 9.09 7.84
N GLY A 64 -9.81 10.09 7.05
CA GLY A 64 -9.84 11.48 7.49
C GLY A 64 -9.00 11.72 8.73
N SER A 65 -7.85 11.06 8.82
CA SER A 65 -6.90 11.13 9.95
C SER A 65 -7.44 10.54 11.25
N LYS A 66 -8.51 9.76 11.18
CA LYS A 66 -9.11 9.12 12.37
C LYS A 66 -9.19 7.63 12.21
N HIS A 67 -8.93 6.93 13.31
CA HIS A 67 -9.15 5.48 13.37
C HIS A 67 -10.64 5.18 13.32
N ILE A 68 -11.01 4.11 12.59
CA ILE A 68 -12.41 3.70 12.49
C ILE A 68 -12.85 2.81 13.65
N SER A 69 -11.91 2.38 14.48
CA SER A 69 -12.21 1.54 15.64
C SER A 69 -11.14 1.69 16.71
N GLN A 70 -11.50 1.34 17.95
CA GLN A 70 -10.52 1.32 19.04
C GLN A 70 -9.45 0.25 18.83
N SER A 71 -9.81 -0.88 18.25
CA SER A 71 -8.83 -1.93 17.96
C SER A 71 -7.77 -1.47 16.96
N ASN A 72 -8.15 -0.67 15.97
CA ASN A 72 -7.18 -0.10 15.02
C ASN A 72 -6.27 0.92 15.70
N GLU A 73 -6.81 1.72 16.62
CA GLU A 73 -6.01 2.66 17.39
C GLU A 73 -4.99 1.94 18.26
N LEU A 74 -5.40 0.87 18.94
CA LEU A 74 -4.49 0.07 19.77
C LEU A 74 -3.42 -0.61 18.91
N PHE A 75 -3.79 -1.08 17.73
CA PHE A 75 -2.83 -1.66 16.78
C PHE A 75 -1.79 -0.63 16.36
N ASP A 76 -2.22 0.58 16.05
CA ASP A 76 -1.32 1.69 15.68
C ASP A 76 -0.31 1.97 16.82
N ILE A 77 -0.79 2.08 18.04
CA ILE A 77 0.05 2.29 19.21
C ILE A 77 1.06 1.15 19.36
N SER A 78 0.61 -0.09 19.20
CA SER A 78 1.48 -1.28 19.26
C SER A 78 2.58 -1.24 18.22
N LEU A 79 2.26 -0.84 17.01
CA LEU A 79 3.25 -0.72 15.93
C LEU A 79 4.29 0.33 16.25
N LYS A 80 3.87 1.49 16.72
CA LYS A 80 4.77 2.59 17.05
C LYS A 80 5.68 2.25 18.24
N MET A 81 5.21 1.42 19.15
CA MET A 81 6.04 0.93 20.24
C MET A 81 7.12 -0.04 19.78
N GLN A 82 6.86 -0.79 18.69
CA GLN A 82 7.85 -1.69 18.12
C GLN A 82 8.87 -0.94 17.26
N ASN A 83 8.41 0.06 16.53
CA ASN A 83 9.25 0.92 15.70
C ASN A 83 8.53 2.23 15.46
N GLU A 84 9.15 3.34 15.84
CA GLU A 84 8.51 4.66 15.73
C GLU A 84 8.15 5.07 14.30
N SER A 85 8.80 4.47 13.29
CA SER A 85 8.51 4.74 11.89
C SER A 85 7.31 3.95 11.35
N TRP A 86 6.83 2.99 12.12
CA TRP A 86 5.66 2.19 11.75
C TRP A 86 4.38 2.86 12.24
N GLY A 87 3.26 2.47 11.67
CA GLY A 87 1.96 2.94 12.13
C GLY A 87 0.88 2.72 11.10
N VAL A 88 -0.36 2.77 11.55
CA VAL A 88 -1.52 2.70 10.67
C VAL A 88 -1.57 3.98 9.84
N ARG A 89 -1.59 3.83 8.51
CA ARG A 89 -1.54 4.96 7.58
C ARG A 89 -2.93 5.50 7.31
N ASP A 90 -2.99 6.80 7.04
CA ASP A 90 -4.22 7.45 6.61
C ASP A 90 -4.43 7.24 5.11
N LEU A 91 -5.63 6.82 4.72
CA LEU A 91 -5.93 6.52 3.32
C LEU A 91 -5.70 7.73 2.41
N GLY A 92 -6.09 8.93 2.85
CA GLY A 92 -5.89 10.15 2.06
C GLY A 92 -4.42 10.42 1.75
N GLU A 93 -3.55 10.23 2.74
CA GLU A 93 -2.12 10.42 2.54
C GLU A 93 -1.53 9.37 1.61
N VAL A 94 -1.99 8.12 1.74
CA VAL A 94 -1.55 7.03 0.87
C VAL A 94 -1.99 7.28 -0.57
N SER A 95 -3.22 7.74 -0.76
CA SER A 95 -3.74 8.03 -2.11
C SER A 95 -3.04 9.23 -2.75
N GLU A 96 -2.66 10.24 -1.97
CA GLU A 96 -1.85 11.34 -2.49
C GLU A 96 -0.48 10.86 -2.97
N GLU A 97 0.13 9.96 -2.20
CA GLU A 97 1.42 9.38 -2.61
C GLU A 97 1.25 8.54 -3.88
N ALA A 98 0.17 7.75 -3.96
CA ALA A 98 -0.14 6.93 -5.13
C ALA A 98 -0.25 7.77 -6.40
N ASN A 99 -0.89 8.94 -6.31
CA ASN A 99 -1.08 9.83 -7.46
C ASN A 99 0.25 10.32 -8.06
N LYS A 100 1.30 10.40 -7.27
CA LYS A 100 2.63 10.81 -7.76
C LYS A 100 3.23 9.77 -8.72
N TYR A 101 2.73 8.55 -8.68
CA TYR A 101 3.22 7.44 -9.50
C TYR A 101 2.16 6.94 -10.50
N ASP A 102 1.23 7.81 -10.85
CA ASP A 102 0.17 7.53 -11.83
C ASP A 102 -0.83 6.45 -11.38
N PHE A 103 -1.01 6.29 -10.07
CA PHE A 103 -2.05 5.43 -9.53
C PHE A 103 -3.24 6.28 -9.07
N ILE A 104 -4.43 5.87 -9.45
CA ILE A 104 -5.67 6.55 -9.09
C ILE A 104 -6.53 5.59 -8.29
N GLU A 105 -7.02 6.04 -7.13
CA GLU A 105 -7.92 5.24 -6.32
C GLU A 105 -9.21 5.01 -7.10
N GLU A 106 -9.52 3.75 -7.36
CA GLU A 106 -10.69 3.36 -8.13
C GLU A 106 -11.80 2.85 -7.23
N GLU A 107 -11.46 2.09 -6.19
CA GLU A 107 -12.45 1.47 -5.32
C GLU A 107 -11.91 1.32 -3.91
N LEU A 108 -12.79 1.55 -2.93
CA LEU A 108 -12.53 1.32 -1.52
C LEU A 108 -13.57 0.36 -1.00
N ILE A 109 -13.13 -0.82 -0.55
CA ILE A 109 -14.00 -1.88 -0.10
C ILE A 109 -13.80 -2.11 1.39
N ARG A 110 -14.89 -2.01 2.16
CA ARG A 110 -14.85 -2.30 3.58
C ARG A 110 -14.77 -3.81 3.79
N MET A 111 -13.81 -4.23 4.59
CA MET A 111 -13.51 -5.64 4.84
C MET A 111 -13.75 -6.00 6.30
N PRO A 112 -13.88 -7.30 6.64
CA PRO A 112 -14.01 -7.72 8.04
C PRO A 112 -12.86 -7.24 8.92
N ALA A 113 -13.11 -7.18 10.23
CA ALA A 113 -12.14 -6.78 11.26
C ALA A 113 -11.60 -5.36 11.07
N ASN A 114 -12.46 -4.46 10.57
CA ASN A 114 -12.15 -3.04 10.40
C ASN A 114 -10.98 -2.76 9.46
N ASN A 115 -10.82 -3.62 8.46
CA ASN A 115 -9.87 -3.42 7.38
C ASN A 115 -10.55 -2.84 6.15
N PHE A 116 -9.74 -2.36 5.23
CA PHE A 116 -10.16 -1.93 3.90
C PHE A 116 -9.29 -2.58 2.84
N SER A 117 -9.89 -2.88 1.70
CA SER A 117 -9.16 -3.12 0.46
C SER A 117 -9.29 -1.85 -0.38
N VAL A 118 -8.17 -1.28 -0.79
CA VAL A 118 -8.18 -0.13 -1.67
C VAL A 118 -7.53 -0.52 -2.99
N ILE A 119 -8.23 -0.25 -4.08
CA ILE A 119 -7.76 -0.62 -5.42
C ILE A 119 -7.35 0.65 -6.15
N TYR A 120 -6.08 0.67 -6.57
CA TYR A 120 -5.53 1.73 -7.39
C TYR A 120 -5.34 1.22 -8.80
N ARG A 121 -5.78 2.00 -9.78
CA ARG A 121 -5.60 1.69 -11.20
C ARG A 121 -4.41 2.49 -11.74
N LYS A 122 -3.52 1.81 -12.47
CA LYS A 122 -2.38 2.47 -13.11
C LYS A 122 -2.84 3.20 -14.37
N GLY A 123 -2.39 4.43 -14.52
CA GLY A 123 -2.62 5.22 -15.72
C GLY A 123 -3.28 6.55 -15.43
N SER A 124 -3.02 7.53 -16.30
CA SER A 124 -3.66 8.84 -16.24
C SER A 124 -5.03 8.79 -16.90
N LEU A 125 -5.91 9.63 -16.41
CA LEU A 125 -7.24 9.81 -17.00
C LEU A 125 -7.14 10.50 -18.36
#